data_095aa86bbd02592b3a5e630c81956318
#
_entry.id   095aa86bbd02592b3a5e630c81956318
#
_cell.length_a   1.000
_cell.length_b   1.000
_cell.length_c   1.000
_cell.angle_alpha   90.00
_cell.angle_beta   90.00
_cell.angle_gamma   90.00
#
_symmetry.space_group_name_H-M   'P 1'
#
loop_
_entity.id
_entity.type
_entity.pdbx_description
1 polymer ?
#
loop_
_entity_poly.entity_id
_entity_poly.type
_entity_poly.pdbx_seq_one_letter_code
_entity_poly.pdbx_strand_id
1 'polypeptide(L)'
;SEHEAYIPQTDKWRQDKLGEDYMFNKKLAFASVPDRGLFLLQEHGITYTFNEMVAIQTHDGLYDEANSKYLKTYMPEQKPRTSLSYILHQADMMAARIEFEIEWLPKFSKGSVAPPKKNYTLNTKSNTKSKALNTLSSPGLKSMLENL
;
A
#
# COMPACT_ATOMS: atom_id res chain seq x y z
N SER A 1 13.71 12.95 -16.45
CA SER A 1 13.69 11.91 -17.47
C SER A 1 12.40 11.95 -18.26
N GLU A 2 12.43 11.55 -19.53
CA GLU A 2 11.25 11.58 -20.41
C GLU A 2 10.26 10.46 -20.08
N HIS A 3 10.64 9.49 -19.24
CA HIS A 3 9.84 8.30 -18.90
C HIS A 3 9.29 8.30 -17.48
N GLU A 4 9.69 9.24 -16.63
CA GLU A 4 9.19 9.30 -15.26
C GLU A 4 7.77 9.84 -15.20
N ALA A 5 6.87 9.10 -14.55
CA ALA A 5 5.47 9.50 -14.37
C ALA A 5 5.35 10.72 -13.46
N TYR A 6 6.23 10.84 -12.48
CA TYR A 6 6.29 11.94 -11.55
C TYR A 6 7.63 12.68 -11.68
N ILE A 7 7.57 13.98 -11.82
CA ILE A 7 8.72 14.87 -11.93
C ILE A 7 8.67 15.88 -10.77
N PRO A 8 9.81 16.49 -10.40
CA PRO A 8 9.81 17.50 -9.34
C PRO A 8 8.77 18.60 -9.59
N GLN A 9 8.06 18.98 -8.53
CA GLN A 9 7.09 20.07 -8.57
C GLN A 9 7.79 21.38 -8.86
N THR A 10 7.30 22.12 -9.86
CA THR A 10 7.85 23.43 -10.25
C THR A 10 7.08 24.60 -9.64
N ASP A 11 5.86 24.38 -9.17
CA ASP A 11 5.03 25.39 -8.54
C ASP A 11 5.38 25.50 -7.04
N LYS A 12 6.03 26.60 -6.70
CA LYS A 12 6.48 26.87 -5.34
C LYS A 12 5.33 27.02 -4.33
N TRP A 13 4.19 27.54 -4.76
CA TRP A 13 3.01 27.64 -3.91
C TRP A 13 2.48 26.26 -3.51
N ARG A 14 2.44 25.32 -4.47
CA ARG A 14 2.02 23.94 -4.21
C ARG A 14 2.99 23.22 -3.29
N GLN A 15 4.30 23.42 -3.48
CA GLN A 15 5.31 22.90 -2.54
C GLN A 15 5.10 23.43 -1.11
N ASP A 16 4.97 24.75 -0.96
CA ASP A 16 4.93 25.41 0.34
C ASP A 16 3.59 25.22 1.08
N LYS A 17 2.47 25.20 0.35
CA LYS A 17 1.13 25.17 0.94
C LYS A 17 0.54 23.77 0.99
N LEU A 18 0.82 22.94 -0.02
CA LEU A 18 0.26 21.61 -0.12
C LEU A 18 1.29 20.50 0.18
N GLY A 19 2.58 20.84 0.32
CA GLY A 19 3.65 19.88 0.55
C GLY A 19 3.88 18.94 -0.64
N GLU A 20 3.47 19.35 -1.84
CA GLU A 20 3.63 18.56 -3.06
C GLU A 20 5.06 18.70 -3.59
N ASP A 21 5.92 17.71 -3.34
CA ASP A 21 7.29 17.70 -3.85
C ASP A 21 7.38 17.27 -5.31
N TYR A 22 6.34 16.55 -5.82
CA TYR A 22 6.28 16.03 -7.18
C TYR A 22 4.98 16.38 -7.88
N MET A 23 5.01 16.41 -9.20
CA MET A 23 3.86 16.59 -10.06
C MET A 23 3.84 15.54 -11.18
N PHE A 24 2.66 15.26 -11.72
CA PHE A 24 2.55 14.36 -12.86
C PHE A 24 3.22 14.96 -14.11
N ASN A 25 3.97 14.13 -14.82
CA ASN A 25 4.63 14.53 -16.07
C ASN A 25 3.62 14.63 -17.21
N LYS A 26 3.19 15.84 -17.51
CA LYS A 26 2.18 16.13 -18.55
C LYS A 26 2.63 15.79 -19.99
N LYS A 27 3.91 15.46 -20.20
CA LYS A 27 4.43 15.03 -21.51
C LYS A 27 4.10 13.56 -21.79
N LEU A 28 3.79 12.79 -20.76
CA LEU A 28 3.42 11.39 -20.92
C LEU A 28 1.96 11.23 -21.31
N ALA A 29 1.68 10.23 -22.13
CA ALA A 29 0.32 9.79 -22.37
C ALA A 29 -0.34 9.38 -21.04
N PHE A 30 -1.60 9.72 -20.88
CA PHE A 30 -2.35 9.31 -19.69
C PHE A 30 -2.49 7.79 -19.65
N ALA A 31 -2.16 7.21 -18.52
CA ALA A 31 -2.48 5.85 -18.15
C ALA A 31 -2.69 5.82 -16.62
N SER A 32 -3.52 4.92 -16.14
CA SER A 32 -3.64 4.69 -14.70
C SER A 32 -2.29 4.23 -14.12
N VAL A 33 -2.09 4.42 -12.83
CA VAL A 33 -0.85 3.97 -12.16
C VAL A 33 -0.66 2.46 -12.32
N PRO A 34 -1.70 1.62 -12.07
CA PRO A 34 -1.59 0.18 -12.27
C PRO A 34 -1.24 -0.22 -13.71
N ASP A 35 -1.89 0.40 -14.72
CA ASP A 35 -1.63 0.09 -16.13
C ASP A 35 -0.21 0.44 -16.52
N ARG A 36 0.29 1.58 -16.06
CA ARG A 36 1.67 1.99 -16.27
C ARG A 36 2.66 1.05 -15.61
N GLY A 37 2.36 0.61 -14.38
CA GLY A 37 3.16 -0.38 -13.67
C GLY A 37 3.26 -1.70 -14.43
N LEU A 38 2.16 -2.23 -14.93
CA LEU A 38 2.13 -3.45 -15.74
C LEU A 38 2.92 -3.28 -17.04
N PHE A 39 2.79 -2.14 -17.71
CA PHE A 39 3.56 -1.84 -18.91
C PHE A 39 5.08 -1.81 -18.64
N LEU A 40 5.50 -1.18 -17.54
CA LEU A 40 6.92 -1.15 -17.15
C LEU A 40 7.46 -2.54 -16.83
N LEU A 41 6.70 -3.39 -16.12
CA LEU A 41 7.08 -4.77 -15.87
C LEU A 41 7.32 -5.52 -17.19
N GLN A 42 6.42 -5.35 -18.16
CA GLN A 42 6.57 -5.94 -19.50
C GLN A 42 7.81 -5.40 -20.23
N GLU A 43 8.08 -4.11 -20.20
CA GLU A 43 9.27 -3.52 -20.82
C GLU A 43 10.59 -4.08 -20.27
N HIS A 44 10.61 -4.38 -18.97
CA HIS A 44 11.76 -4.97 -18.29
C HIS A 44 11.80 -6.51 -18.33
N GLY A 45 10.91 -7.14 -19.09
CA GLY A 45 10.84 -8.59 -19.22
C GLY A 45 10.46 -9.31 -17.92
N ILE A 46 9.85 -8.62 -16.97
CA ILE A 46 9.38 -9.20 -15.71
C ILE A 46 8.03 -9.87 -15.97
N THR A 47 8.01 -11.18 -15.87
CA THR A 47 6.79 -11.99 -16.02
C THR A 47 5.96 -11.98 -14.73
N TYR A 48 4.66 -11.99 -14.89
CA TYR A 48 3.71 -12.09 -13.77
C TYR A 48 2.55 -13.01 -14.15
N THR A 49 1.95 -13.61 -13.16
CA THR A 49 0.76 -14.46 -13.32
C THR A 49 -0.49 -13.59 -13.46
N PHE A 50 -1.58 -14.19 -13.95
CA PHE A 50 -2.87 -13.50 -14.04
C PHE A 50 -3.36 -12.97 -12.68
N ASN A 51 -3.15 -13.74 -11.60
CA ASN A 51 -3.54 -13.31 -10.25
C ASN A 51 -2.71 -12.12 -9.74
N GLU A 52 -1.42 -12.06 -10.07
CA GLU A 52 -0.56 -10.91 -9.75
C GLU A 52 -0.98 -9.69 -10.57
N MET A 53 -1.31 -9.85 -11.84
CA MET A 53 -1.86 -8.78 -12.67
C MET A 53 -3.14 -8.20 -12.03
N VAL A 54 -4.09 -9.06 -11.67
CA VAL A 54 -5.34 -8.61 -11.03
C VAL A 54 -5.05 -7.93 -9.69
N ALA A 55 -4.10 -8.42 -8.91
CA ALA A 55 -3.71 -7.80 -7.64
C ALA A 55 -3.13 -6.40 -7.85
N ILE A 56 -2.23 -6.23 -8.82
CA ILE A 56 -1.66 -4.93 -9.19
C ILE A 56 -2.76 -3.98 -9.67
N GLN A 57 -3.67 -4.44 -10.53
CA GLN A 57 -4.77 -3.60 -11.03
C GLN A 57 -5.75 -3.16 -9.94
N THR A 58 -5.91 -3.94 -8.88
CA THR A 58 -6.91 -3.70 -7.84
C THR A 58 -6.33 -3.23 -6.50
N HIS A 59 -5.01 -2.90 -6.44
CA HIS A 59 -4.35 -2.58 -5.17
C HIS A 59 -4.91 -1.33 -4.48
N ASP A 60 -5.38 -0.34 -5.21
CA ASP A 60 -6.08 0.83 -4.65
C ASP A 60 -7.42 0.48 -3.98
N GLY A 61 -7.87 -0.77 -4.11
CA GLY A 61 -9.13 -1.23 -3.52
C GLY A 61 -10.32 -0.40 -4.00
N LEU A 62 -11.21 -0.04 -3.07
CA LEU A 62 -12.40 0.76 -3.37
C LEU A 62 -12.13 2.27 -3.46
N TYR A 63 -10.90 2.71 -3.25
CA TYR A 63 -10.51 4.10 -3.52
C TYR A 63 -10.49 4.41 -5.01
N ASP A 64 -10.26 3.39 -5.85
CA ASP A 64 -10.50 3.47 -7.29
C ASP A 64 -11.86 2.85 -7.64
N GLU A 65 -12.77 3.67 -8.18
CA GLU A 65 -14.11 3.22 -8.58
C GLU A 65 -14.07 2.12 -9.65
N ALA A 66 -13.06 2.11 -10.51
CA ALA A 66 -12.86 1.07 -11.52
C ALA A 66 -12.76 -0.34 -10.92
N ASN A 67 -12.32 -0.45 -9.67
CA ASN A 67 -12.18 -1.72 -8.94
C ASN A 67 -13.51 -2.25 -8.39
N SER A 68 -14.58 -1.44 -8.40
CA SER A 68 -15.88 -1.85 -7.86
C SER A 68 -16.42 -3.12 -8.50
N LYS A 69 -16.16 -3.33 -9.80
CA LYS A 69 -16.57 -4.53 -10.55
C LYS A 69 -15.94 -5.83 -10.03
N TYR A 70 -14.76 -5.74 -9.38
CA TYR A 70 -14.07 -6.90 -8.79
C TYR A 70 -14.41 -7.09 -7.31
N LEU A 71 -14.59 -6.00 -6.57
CA LEU A 71 -14.64 -6.02 -5.12
C LEU A 71 -16.07 -5.98 -4.56
N LYS A 72 -17.00 -5.27 -5.25
CA LYS A 72 -18.40 -5.13 -4.81
C LYS A 72 -19.36 -6.16 -5.41
N THR A 73 -18.89 -6.99 -6.34
CA THR A 73 -19.75 -7.99 -6.98
C THR A 73 -20.23 -9.04 -5.98
N TYR A 74 -21.48 -9.48 -6.15
CA TYR A 74 -22.06 -10.63 -5.44
C TYR A 74 -21.81 -11.96 -6.17
N MET A 75 -21.38 -11.90 -7.44
CA MET A 75 -21.10 -13.07 -8.27
C MET A 75 -19.72 -13.64 -7.91
N PRO A 76 -19.62 -14.87 -7.37
CA PRO A 76 -18.36 -15.46 -6.95
C PRO A 76 -17.32 -15.56 -8.07
N GLU A 77 -17.76 -15.81 -9.29
CA GLU A 77 -16.92 -15.93 -10.49
C GLU A 77 -16.26 -14.62 -10.93
N GLN A 78 -16.80 -13.48 -10.50
CA GLN A 78 -16.27 -12.15 -10.81
C GLN A 78 -15.32 -11.61 -9.73
N LYS A 79 -15.22 -12.30 -8.59
CA LYS A 79 -14.30 -11.92 -7.51
C LYS A 79 -12.86 -12.35 -7.82
N PRO A 80 -11.86 -11.61 -7.31
CA PRO A 80 -10.49 -12.08 -7.33
C PRO A 80 -10.39 -13.49 -6.72
N ARG A 81 -9.74 -14.41 -7.42
CA ARG A 81 -9.65 -15.82 -6.99
C ARG A 81 -8.68 -16.08 -5.85
N THR A 82 -7.82 -15.12 -5.57
CA THR A 82 -6.83 -15.20 -4.49
C THR A 82 -6.98 -14.04 -3.53
N SER A 83 -6.46 -14.18 -2.31
CA SER A 83 -6.38 -13.09 -1.34
C SER A 83 -5.33 -12.03 -1.68
N LEU A 84 -4.54 -12.22 -2.76
CA LEU A 84 -3.40 -11.36 -3.11
C LEU A 84 -3.83 -9.90 -3.32
N SER A 85 -4.97 -9.65 -3.99
CA SER A 85 -5.52 -8.30 -4.17
C SER A 85 -5.78 -7.59 -2.84
N TYR A 86 -6.31 -8.33 -1.86
CA TYR A 86 -6.62 -7.78 -0.54
C TYR A 86 -5.35 -7.54 0.29
N ILE A 87 -4.38 -8.46 0.20
CA ILE A 87 -3.09 -8.32 0.90
C ILE A 87 -2.34 -7.10 0.37
N LEU A 88 -2.26 -6.95 -0.95
CA LEU A 88 -1.57 -5.84 -1.57
C LEU A 88 -2.24 -4.50 -1.23
N HIS A 89 -3.58 -4.43 -1.31
CA HIS A 89 -4.35 -3.26 -0.91
C HIS A 89 -4.10 -2.85 0.55
N GLN A 90 -4.10 -3.81 1.48
CA GLN A 90 -3.86 -3.52 2.90
C GLN A 90 -2.41 -3.07 3.14
N ALA A 91 -1.44 -3.66 2.44
CA ALA A 91 -0.04 -3.29 2.54
C ALA A 91 0.20 -1.85 2.02
N ASP A 92 -0.38 -1.52 0.87
CA ASP A 92 -0.31 -0.19 0.26
C ASP A 92 -0.95 0.88 1.17
N MET A 93 -2.15 0.63 1.65
CA MET A 93 -2.87 1.52 2.56
C MET A 93 -2.08 1.75 3.86
N MET A 94 -1.43 0.72 4.39
CA MET A 94 -0.59 0.84 5.59
C MET A 94 0.67 1.64 5.29
N ALA A 95 1.33 1.43 4.16
CA ALA A 95 2.51 2.19 3.73
C ALA A 95 2.17 3.67 3.59
N ALA A 96 1.10 3.99 2.87
CA ALA A 96 0.61 5.36 2.69
C ALA A 96 0.30 6.04 4.04
N ARG A 97 -0.28 5.31 5.01
CA ARG A 97 -0.56 5.83 6.35
C ARG A 97 0.72 6.11 7.14
N ILE A 98 1.71 5.24 7.05
CA ILE A 98 3.01 5.42 7.72
C ILE A 98 3.75 6.63 7.14
N GLU A 99 3.79 6.76 5.82
CA GLU A 99 4.39 7.90 5.13
C GLU A 99 3.69 9.22 5.53
N PHE A 100 2.36 9.22 5.58
CA PHE A 100 1.61 10.39 6.04
C PHE A 100 2.02 10.83 7.46
N GLU A 101 2.17 9.89 8.39
CA GLU A 101 2.53 10.20 9.78
C GLU A 101 3.99 10.66 9.92
N ILE A 102 4.91 10.04 9.17
CA ILE A 102 6.35 10.28 9.33
C ILE A 102 6.82 11.46 8.49
N GLU A 103 6.29 11.63 7.27
CA GLU A 103 6.81 12.60 6.30
C GLU A 103 5.88 13.79 6.11
N TRP A 104 4.56 13.57 6.01
CA TRP A 104 3.61 14.63 5.69
C TRP A 104 3.21 15.47 6.90
N LEU A 105 2.77 14.88 7.98
CA LEU A 105 2.34 15.60 9.19
C LEU A 105 3.40 16.57 9.71
N PRO A 106 4.70 16.22 9.76
CA PRO A 106 5.73 17.15 10.22
C PRO A 106 5.89 18.40 9.33
N LYS A 107 5.61 18.30 8.03
CA LYS A 107 5.68 19.44 7.10
C LYS A 107 4.69 20.56 7.46
N PHE A 108 3.54 20.19 8.03
CA PHE A 108 2.46 21.15 8.38
C PHE A 108 2.40 21.52 9.84
N SER A 109 3.16 20.84 10.70
CA SER A 109 3.20 21.10 12.15
C SER A 109 4.12 22.28 12.49
N LYS A 110 3.93 23.44 11.87
CA LYS A 110 4.65 24.65 12.23
C LYS A 110 4.24 25.08 13.64
N GLY A 111 5.02 24.71 14.65
CA GLY A 111 4.86 25.18 16.04
C GLY A 111 4.63 24.09 17.09
N SER A 112 4.46 22.84 16.75
CA SER A 112 4.47 21.73 17.70
C SER A 112 5.82 21.01 17.65
N VAL A 113 6.37 20.71 18.81
CA VAL A 113 7.57 19.89 18.99
C VAL A 113 7.41 18.63 18.13
N ALA A 114 8.37 18.37 17.24
CA ALA A 114 8.40 17.18 16.41
C ALA A 114 8.09 15.96 17.29
N PRO A 115 7.13 15.10 16.91
CA PRO A 115 6.90 13.89 17.66
C PRO A 115 8.22 13.12 17.74
N PRO A 116 8.55 12.52 18.89
CA PRO A 116 9.80 11.80 19.05
C PRO A 116 9.86 10.74 17.95
N LYS A 117 10.96 10.72 17.17
CA LYS A 117 11.22 9.66 16.20
C LYS A 117 11.09 8.32 16.93
N LYS A 118 9.95 7.69 16.80
CA LYS A 118 9.77 6.33 17.30
C LYS A 118 10.63 5.46 16.41
N ASN A 119 11.83 5.16 16.91
CA ASN A 119 12.64 4.09 16.34
C ASN A 119 11.84 2.80 16.53
N TYR A 120 11.14 2.37 15.50
CA TYR A 120 10.57 1.04 15.43
C TYR A 120 11.72 0.05 15.26
N THR A 121 12.46 -0.17 16.33
CA THR A 121 13.28 -1.37 16.44
C THR A 121 12.30 -2.53 16.48
N LEU A 122 12.21 -3.26 15.39
CA LEU A 122 11.64 -4.60 15.36
C LEU A 122 12.44 -5.43 16.39
N ASN A 123 12.01 -5.35 17.65
CA ASN A 123 12.48 -6.28 18.68
C ASN A 123 11.85 -7.63 18.37
N THR A 124 12.49 -8.37 17.45
CA THR A 124 12.31 -9.81 17.30
C THR A 124 12.89 -10.49 18.55
N LYS A 125 12.26 -10.32 19.70
CA LYS A 125 12.45 -11.18 20.86
C LYS A 125 11.20 -11.99 21.10
N SER A 126 11.36 -13.25 20.80
CA SER A 126 10.55 -14.43 20.98
C SER A 126 9.82 -14.61 22.33
N ASN A 127 8.89 -13.70 22.68
CA ASN A 127 8.06 -13.92 23.89
C ASN A 127 6.57 -13.66 23.62
N THR A 128 6.16 -13.54 22.36
CA THR A 128 4.76 -13.29 22.02
C THR A 128 3.94 -14.58 21.97
N LYS A 129 4.57 -15.74 21.70
CA LYS A 129 3.87 -17.04 21.65
C LYS A 129 3.27 -17.43 23.02
N SER A 130 4.04 -17.29 24.09
CA SER A 130 3.57 -17.71 25.44
C SER A 130 2.44 -16.81 26.01
N LYS A 131 2.43 -15.53 25.65
CA LYS A 131 1.40 -14.60 26.15
C LYS A 131 0.07 -14.73 25.40
N ALA A 132 0.13 -15.00 24.07
CA ALA A 132 -1.05 -15.26 23.25
C ALA A 132 -1.72 -16.59 23.62
N LEU A 133 -0.91 -17.61 23.94
CA LEU A 133 -1.42 -18.94 24.33
C LEU A 133 -2.23 -18.90 25.63
N ASN A 134 -1.83 -18.05 26.58
CA ASN A 134 -2.49 -17.95 27.89
C ASN A 134 -3.81 -17.15 27.87
N THR A 135 -4.06 -16.37 26.80
CA THR A 135 -5.31 -15.60 26.66
C THR A 135 -6.39 -16.33 25.86
N LEU A 136 -6.08 -17.46 25.24
CA LEU A 136 -7.04 -18.23 24.47
C LEU A 136 -7.87 -19.14 25.37
N SER A 137 -9.18 -18.90 25.43
CA SER A 137 -10.13 -19.70 26.24
C SER A 137 -10.57 -21.00 25.56
N SER A 138 -10.30 -21.19 24.25
CA SER A 138 -10.70 -22.37 23.48
C SER A 138 -9.57 -23.39 23.32
N PRO A 139 -9.78 -24.67 23.78
CA PRO A 139 -8.75 -25.71 23.65
C PRO A 139 -8.33 -26.03 22.20
N GLY A 140 -9.25 -25.90 21.23
CA GLY A 140 -8.98 -26.18 19.82
C GLY A 140 -8.03 -25.17 19.17
N LEU A 141 -8.11 -23.90 19.57
CA LEU A 141 -7.22 -22.84 19.06
C LEU A 141 -5.81 -22.95 19.63
N LYS A 142 -5.66 -23.48 20.86
CA LYS A 142 -4.32 -23.71 21.45
C LYS A 142 -3.55 -24.77 20.68
N SER A 143 -4.20 -25.90 20.33
CA SER A 143 -3.51 -26.98 19.62
C SER A 143 -3.10 -26.62 18.19
N MET A 144 -3.83 -25.71 17.52
CA MET A 144 -3.45 -25.21 16.20
C MET A 144 -2.22 -24.30 16.22
N LEU A 145 -2.03 -23.52 17.28
CA LEU A 145 -0.90 -22.61 17.45
C LEU A 145 0.39 -23.30 17.93
N GLU A 146 0.27 -24.43 18.59
CA GLU A 146 1.42 -25.22 19.06
C GLU A 146 2.10 -25.97 17.90
N ASN A 147 1.39 -26.18 16.78
CA ASN A 147 1.87 -26.90 15.59
C ASN A 147 2.35 -25.96 14.45
N LEU A 148 2.44 -24.66 14.69
CA LEU A 148 3.02 -23.63 13.82
C LEU A 148 4.42 -23.22 14.32
#